data_1c0ee7fea093bbf587a536878067df99
#
_entry.id   1c0ee7fea093bbf587a536878067df99
#
_cell.length_a   1.000
_cell.length_b   1.000
_cell.length_c   1.000
_cell.angle_alpha   90.00
_cell.angle_beta   90.00
_cell.angle_gamma   90.00
#
_symmetry.space_group_name_H-M   'P 1'
#
loop_
_entity.id
_entity.type
_entity.pdbx_description
1 polymer ?
#
loop_
_entity_poly.entity_id
_entity_poly.type
_entity_poly.pdbx_seq_one_letter_code
_entity_poly.pdbx_strand_id
1 'polypeptide(L)'
;MIIPFLLGVLAGLVGMWLLFTGKRKRLKLAEEEKQLLQQEKQIVVEFMHNMVEAVAEGGDRETMFQRIIHAAVLSTGALSACIFEKRPDDTLKGIAIEGLFPPQRKQHEGISSKLTTRAQFLETILKSETFKMGEGLIGQVAKSRRAQLIADAGADP
;
A
#
# COMPACT_ATOMS: atom_id res chain seq x y z
N MET A 1 49.11 43.01 -20.15
CA MET A 1 48.40 41.99 -20.96
C MET A 1 48.10 40.67 -20.24
N ILE A 2 48.66 40.37 -19.08
CA ILE A 2 48.52 39.09 -18.38
C ILE A 2 47.17 38.98 -17.58
N ILE A 3 46.69 40.10 -17.04
CA ILE A 3 45.49 40.17 -16.19
C ILE A 3 44.19 39.76 -16.93
N PRO A 4 43.86 40.24 -18.13
CA PRO A 4 42.63 39.85 -18.83
C PRO A 4 42.66 38.36 -19.26
N PHE A 5 43.83 37.81 -19.54
CA PHE A 5 43.97 36.38 -19.86
C PHE A 5 43.67 35.46 -18.66
N LEU A 6 44.19 35.83 -17.49
CA LEU A 6 43.90 35.11 -16.22
C LEU A 6 42.40 35.13 -15.85
N LEU A 7 41.75 36.26 -16.08
CA LEU A 7 40.31 36.43 -15.83
C LEU A 7 39.45 35.57 -16.75
N GLY A 8 39.84 35.42 -18.02
CA GLY A 8 39.18 34.57 -19.00
C GLY A 8 39.29 33.08 -18.65
N VAL A 9 40.49 32.65 -18.23
CA VAL A 9 40.72 31.26 -17.79
C VAL A 9 39.90 30.94 -16.51
N LEU A 10 39.86 31.85 -15.56
CA LEU A 10 39.08 31.67 -14.32
C LEU A 10 37.58 31.57 -14.59
N ALA A 11 37.04 32.43 -15.47
CA ALA A 11 35.66 32.39 -15.91
C ALA A 11 35.29 31.08 -16.65
N GLY A 12 36.19 30.57 -17.46
CA GLY A 12 36.05 29.29 -18.14
C GLY A 12 36.01 28.10 -17.19
N LEU A 13 36.88 28.10 -16.18
CA LEU A 13 36.92 27.05 -15.14
C LEU A 13 35.65 27.05 -14.27
N VAL A 14 35.13 28.22 -13.88
CA VAL A 14 33.89 28.37 -13.13
C VAL A 14 32.70 27.91 -13.99
N GLY A 15 32.62 28.28 -15.24
CA GLY A 15 31.59 27.81 -16.19
C GLY A 15 31.59 26.30 -16.32
N MET A 16 32.78 25.71 -16.51
CA MET A 16 32.93 24.27 -16.61
C MET A 16 32.54 23.55 -15.31
N TRP A 17 32.89 24.09 -14.17
CA TRP A 17 32.50 23.56 -12.86
C TRP A 17 30.99 23.58 -12.63
N LEU A 18 30.31 24.66 -13.01
CA LEU A 18 28.84 24.77 -12.94
C LEU A 18 28.14 23.77 -13.87
N LEU A 19 28.65 23.56 -15.07
CA LEU A 19 28.12 22.54 -16.00
C LEU A 19 28.30 21.12 -15.46
N PHE A 20 29.46 20.85 -14.86
CA PHE A 20 29.75 19.53 -14.25
C PHE A 20 28.87 19.23 -13.04
N THR A 21 28.63 20.22 -12.17
CA THR A 21 27.77 20.06 -10.99
C THR A 21 26.31 19.88 -11.38
N GLY A 22 25.85 20.58 -12.43
CA GLY A 22 24.48 20.43 -12.97
C GLY A 22 24.23 19.04 -13.56
N LYS A 23 25.20 18.50 -14.32
CA LYS A 23 25.11 17.14 -14.86
C LYS A 23 25.12 16.06 -13.77
N ARG A 24 25.95 16.21 -12.74
CA ARG A 24 25.99 15.27 -11.60
C ARG A 24 24.67 15.21 -10.83
N LYS A 25 24.00 16.35 -10.64
CA LYS A 25 22.67 16.38 -9.98
C LYS A 25 21.62 15.65 -10.79
N ARG A 26 21.58 15.86 -12.11
CA ARG A 26 20.64 15.17 -13.01
C ARG A 26 20.86 13.66 -13.06
N LEU A 27 22.13 13.23 -13.07
CA LEU A 27 22.48 11.81 -13.03
C LEU A 27 22.05 11.15 -11.73
N LYS A 28 22.27 11.80 -10.57
CA LYS A 28 21.82 11.29 -9.28
C LYS A 28 20.30 11.13 -9.21
N LEU A 29 19.54 12.14 -9.63
CA LEU A 29 18.08 12.08 -9.67
C LEU A 29 17.59 10.93 -10.58
N ALA A 30 18.18 10.75 -11.74
CA ALA A 30 17.83 9.65 -12.64
C ALA A 30 18.20 8.27 -12.06
N GLU A 31 19.30 8.18 -11.33
CA GLU A 31 19.69 6.97 -10.62
C GLU A 31 18.74 6.64 -9.45
N GLU A 32 18.35 7.64 -8.67
CA GLU A 32 17.36 7.49 -7.60
C GLU A 32 16.00 7.04 -8.14
N GLU A 33 15.52 7.66 -9.21
CA GLU A 33 14.28 7.27 -9.90
C GLU A 33 14.35 5.83 -10.44
N LYS A 34 15.47 5.46 -11.05
CA LYS A 34 15.71 4.10 -11.54
C LYS A 34 15.73 3.08 -10.40
N GLN A 35 16.35 3.41 -9.27
CA GLN A 35 16.38 2.54 -8.10
C GLN A 35 14.96 2.35 -7.51
N LEU A 36 14.18 3.41 -7.44
CA LEU A 36 12.79 3.34 -6.98
C LEU A 36 11.95 2.41 -7.86
N LEU A 37 12.04 2.58 -9.19
CA LEU A 37 11.35 1.72 -10.16
C LEU A 37 11.81 0.26 -10.09
N GLN A 38 13.09 0.03 -9.80
CA GLN A 38 13.60 -1.33 -9.60
C GLN A 38 13.07 -1.97 -8.32
N GLN A 39 12.97 -1.20 -7.23
CA GLN A 39 12.37 -1.67 -5.97
C GLN A 39 10.90 -2.02 -6.17
N GLU A 40 10.12 -1.17 -6.83
CA GLU A 40 8.71 -1.46 -7.15
C GLU A 40 8.56 -2.75 -7.97
N LYS A 41 9.38 -2.92 -9.00
CA LYS A 41 9.38 -4.16 -9.80
C LYS A 41 9.74 -5.39 -8.97
N GLN A 42 10.72 -5.27 -8.08
CA GLN A 42 11.14 -6.38 -7.22
C GLN A 42 10.01 -6.83 -6.29
N ILE A 43 9.28 -5.88 -5.68
CA ILE A 43 8.13 -6.18 -4.83
C ILE A 43 7.05 -6.94 -5.60
N VAL A 44 6.75 -6.52 -6.84
CA VAL A 44 5.75 -7.18 -7.68
C VAL A 44 6.19 -8.60 -8.06
N VAL A 45 7.45 -8.77 -8.45
CA VAL A 45 8.00 -10.09 -8.83
C VAL A 45 7.99 -11.04 -7.63
N GLU A 46 8.41 -10.58 -6.46
CA GLU A 46 8.41 -11.35 -5.22
C GLU A 46 6.99 -11.73 -4.79
N PHE A 47 6.05 -10.79 -4.89
CA PHE A 47 4.64 -11.08 -4.66
C PHE A 47 4.11 -12.17 -5.60
N MET A 48 4.39 -12.06 -6.90
CA MET A 48 3.96 -13.07 -7.88
C MET A 48 4.60 -14.43 -7.60
N HIS A 49 5.88 -14.47 -7.23
CA HIS A 49 6.58 -15.71 -6.87
C HIS A 49 5.91 -16.37 -5.66
N ASN A 50 5.68 -15.62 -4.59
CA ASN A 50 5.04 -16.12 -3.38
C ASN A 50 3.60 -16.60 -3.65
N MET A 51 2.87 -15.96 -4.56
CA MET A 51 1.53 -16.39 -4.97
C MET A 51 1.56 -17.71 -5.74
N VAL A 52 2.50 -17.86 -6.68
CA VAL A 52 2.66 -19.11 -7.46
C VAL A 52 3.03 -20.25 -6.52
N GLU A 53 3.95 -20.04 -5.59
CA GLU A 53 4.36 -21.01 -4.58
C GLU A 53 3.18 -21.42 -3.69
N ALA A 54 2.39 -20.45 -3.21
CA ALA A 54 1.19 -20.72 -2.41
C ALA A 54 0.16 -21.58 -3.14
N VAL A 55 -0.02 -21.35 -4.44
CA VAL A 55 -0.92 -22.14 -5.28
C VAL A 55 -0.36 -23.55 -5.53
N ALA A 56 0.95 -23.65 -5.78
CA ALA A 56 1.63 -24.93 -6.03
C ALA A 56 1.63 -25.85 -4.80
N GLU A 57 1.76 -25.29 -3.61
CA GLU A 57 1.72 -26.02 -2.32
C GLU A 57 0.32 -26.47 -1.92
N GLY A 58 -0.72 -26.14 -2.70
CA GLY A 58 -2.10 -26.50 -2.40
C GLY A 58 -2.65 -25.77 -1.18
N GLY A 59 -2.13 -24.57 -0.90
CA GLY A 59 -2.58 -23.72 0.20
C GLY A 59 -4.07 -23.46 0.13
N ASP A 60 -4.72 -23.45 1.31
CA ASP A 60 -6.12 -23.12 1.39
C ASP A 60 -6.38 -21.66 0.96
N ARG A 61 -7.61 -21.38 0.58
CA ARG A 61 -8.03 -20.06 0.10
C ARG A 61 -7.76 -18.94 1.14
N GLU A 62 -7.89 -19.24 2.41
CA GLU A 62 -7.68 -18.29 3.51
C GLU A 62 -6.21 -17.86 3.58
N THR A 63 -5.29 -18.80 3.50
CA THR A 63 -3.84 -18.54 3.44
C THR A 63 -3.47 -17.67 2.23
N MET A 64 -4.08 -17.92 1.07
CA MET A 64 -3.85 -17.11 -0.12
C MET A 64 -4.30 -15.66 0.07
N PHE A 65 -5.48 -15.41 0.62
CA PHE A 65 -5.94 -14.04 0.89
C PHE A 65 -5.08 -13.34 1.95
N GLN A 66 -4.60 -14.07 2.95
CA GLN A 66 -3.70 -13.50 3.95
C GLN A 66 -2.36 -13.07 3.32
N ARG A 67 -1.79 -13.85 2.40
CA ARG A 67 -0.58 -13.47 1.66
C ARG A 67 -0.82 -12.26 0.76
N ILE A 68 -1.96 -12.17 0.08
CA ILE A 68 -2.33 -11.03 -0.76
C ILE A 68 -2.39 -9.74 0.07
N ILE A 69 -3.07 -9.77 1.20
CA ILE A 69 -3.23 -8.57 2.03
C ILE A 69 -1.91 -8.14 2.67
N HIS A 70 -1.09 -9.09 3.09
CA HIS A 70 0.26 -8.83 3.60
C HIS A 70 1.13 -8.13 2.55
N ALA A 71 1.16 -8.64 1.32
CA ALA A 71 1.89 -8.02 0.23
C ALA A 71 1.35 -6.62 -0.12
N ALA A 72 0.04 -6.41 -0.07
CA ALA A 72 -0.57 -5.09 -0.29
C ALA A 72 -0.15 -4.08 0.78
N VAL A 73 -0.13 -4.47 2.05
CA VAL A 73 0.34 -3.63 3.17
C VAL A 73 1.81 -3.26 2.99
N LEU A 74 2.66 -4.25 2.68
CA LEU A 74 4.10 -4.00 2.46
C LEU A 74 4.36 -3.08 1.26
N SER A 75 3.66 -3.28 0.15
CA SER A 75 3.88 -2.49 -1.07
C SER A 75 3.38 -1.04 -0.97
N THR A 76 2.35 -0.79 -0.17
CA THR A 76 1.74 0.54 -0.01
C THR A 76 2.24 1.29 1.22
N GLY A 77 2.88 0.60 2.17
CA GLY A 77 3.23 1.15 3.47
C GLY A 77 2.01 1.44 4.35
N ALA A 78 0.85 0.83 4.06
CA ALA A 78 -0.36 1.01 4.84
C ALA A 78 -0.21 0.43 6.25
N LEU A 79 -0.88 1.03 7.24
CA LEU A 79 -0.86 0.54 8.63
C LEU A 79 -1.74 -0.70 8.82
N SER A 80 -2.76 -0.84 7.99
CA SER A 80 -3.70 -1.96 8.02
C SER A 80 -4.43 -2.09 6.69
N ALA A 81 -4.93 -3.28 6.40
CA ALA A 81 -5.77 -3.56 5.25
C ALA A 81 -6.76 -4.69 5.57
N CYS A 82 -7.81 -4.79 4.78
CA CYS A 82 -8.77 -5.89 4.86
C CYS A 82 -9.32 -6.26 3.48
N ILE A 83 -9.71 -7.51 3.34
CA ILE A 83 -10.36 -8.02 2.12
C ILE A 83 -11.79 -8.41 2.46
N PHE A 84 -12.74 -7.89 1.66
CA PHE A 84 -14.15 -8.26 1.71
C PHE A 84 -14.53 -9.05 0.47
N GLU A 85 -15.22 -10.15 0.68
CA GLU A 85 -15.74 -10.99 -0.39
C GLU A 85 -17.23 -10.75 -0.59
N LYS A 86 -17.64 -10.61 -1.86
CA LYS A 86 -19.06 -10.57 -2.21
C LYS A 86 -19.66 -11.98 -2.13
N ARG A 87 -20.75 -12.12 -1.39
CA ARG A 87 -21.53 -13.33 -1.29
C ARG A 87 -22.67 -13.39 -2.31
N PRO A 88 -23.26 -14.58 -2.53
CA PRO A 88 -24.41 -14.74 -3.47
C PRO A 88 -25.64 -13.92 -3.08
N ASP A 89 -25.81 -13.59 -1.80
CA ASP A 89 -26.91 -12.78 -1.26
C ASP A 89 -26.68 -11.27 -1.37
N ASP A 90 -25.73 -10.83 -2.21
CA ASP A 90 -25.31 -9.43 -2.39
C ASP A 90 -24.79 -8.75 -1.11
N THR A 91 -24.31 -9.52 -0.17
CA THR A 91 -23.59 -9.02 1.00
C THR A 91 -22.08 -9.13 0.82
N LEU A 92 -21.36 -8.31 1.58
CA LEU A 92 -19.89 -8.30 1.66
C LEU A 92 -19.48 -8.80 3.04
N LYS A 93 -18.62 -9.81 3.09
CA LYS A 93 -18.08 -10.36 4.33
C LYS A 93 -16.57 -10.22 4.36
N GLY A 94 -16.01 -9.79 5.52
CA GLY A 94 -14.58 -9.78 5.75
C GLY A 94 -14.00 -11.19 5.77
N ILE A 95 -12.90 -11.41 5.04
CA ILE A 95 -12.25 -12.73 4.91
C ILE A 95 -10.79 -12.72 5.32
N ALA A 96 -10.09 -11.59 5.20
CA ALA A 96 -8.71 -11.45 5.64
C ALA A 96 -8.44 -10.05 6.17
N ILE A 97 -7.55 -9.95 7.16
CA ILE A 97 -7.14 -8.70 7.79
C ILE A 97 -5.64 -8.72 8.04
N GLU A 98 -5.00 -7.56 7.86
CA GLU A 98 -3.62 -7.30 8.24
C GLU A 98 -3.56 -6.00 9.05
N GLY A 99 -2.81 -6.02 10.17
CA GLY A 99 -2.70 -4.87 11.05
C GLY A 99 -3.94 -4.64 11.93
N LEU A 100 -4.08 -3.41 12.44
CA LEU A 100 -5.17 -3.03 13.35
C LEU A 100 -6.26 -2.29 12.57
N PHE A 101 -7.10 -3.02 11.87
CA PHE A 101 -8.26 -2.47 11.18
C PHE A 101 -9.39 -2.19 12.17
N PRO A 102 -9.86 -0.95 12.33
CA PRO A 102 -10.91 -0.64 13.29
C PRO A 102 -12.27 -1.19 12.81
N PRO A 103 -13.12 -1.65 13.74
CA PRO A 103 -14.48 -2.06 13.41
C PRO A 103 -15.27 -0.89 12.82
N GLN A 104 -16.02 -1.14 11.76
CA GLN A 104 -16.81 -0.12 11.06
C GLN A 104 -18.15 0.18 11.72
N ARG A 105 -18.60 -0.68 12.63
CA ARG A 105 -19.85 -0.52 13.36
C ARG A 105 -19.62 -0.47 14.87
N LYS A 106 -20.51 0.22 15.59
CA LYS A 106 -20.54 0.20 17.06
C LYS A 106 -20.79 -1.23 17.53
N GLN A 107 -19.91 -1.74 18.39
CA GLN A 107 -19.94 -3.12 18.86
C GLN A 107 -21.16 -3.42 19.72
N HIS A 108 -21.73 -4.60 19.55
CA HIS A 108 -22.60 -5.20 20.56
C HIS A 108 -21.74 -5.75 21.71
N GLU A 109 -22.09 -5.41 22.94
CA GLU A 109 -21.34 -5.66 24.19
C GLU A 109 -21.12 -7.15 24.56
N GLY A 110 -21.17 -8.10 23.62
CA GLY A 110 -21.13 -9.54 23.92
C GLY A 110 -19.84 -10.29 23.58
N ILE A 111 -18.92 -9.70 22.81
CA ILE A 111 -17.80 -10.45 22.21
C ILE A 111 -16.51 -10.38 23.05
N SER A 112 -16.44 -9.50 24.02
CA SER A 112 -15.20 -9.08 24.69
C SER A 112 -14.57 -10.09 25.68
N SER A 113 -15.25 -11.15 26.10
CA SER A 113 -14.80 -11.88 27.32
C SER A 113 -13.91 -13.11 27.10
N LYS A 114 -13.61 -13.51 25.84
CA LYS A 114 -12.88 -14.75 25.55
C LYS A 114 -11.63 -14.61 24.66
N LEU A 115 -11.32 -13.41 24.17
CA LEU A 115 -10.22 -13.23 23.20
C LEU A 115 -8.97 -12.72 23.89
N THR A 116 -7.86 -13.45 23.71
CA THR A 116 -6.59 -13.25 24.45
C THR A 116 -5.75 -12.11 23.89
N THR A 117 -5.95 -11.73 22.60
CA THR A 117 -5.18 -10.66 21.95
C THR A 117 -6.08 -9.69 21.18
N ARG A 118 -5.65 -8.41 21.08
CA ARG A 118 -6.35 -7.37 20.33
C ARG A 118 -6.48 -7.73 18.84
N ALA A 119 -5.48 -8.40 18.27
CA ALA A 119 -5.51 -8.83 16.87
C ALA A 119 -6.60 -9.88 16.62
N GLN A 120 -6.70 -10.91 17.45
CA GLN A 120 -7.75 -11.94 17.36
C GLN A 120 -9.16 -11.35 17.55
N PHE A 121 -9.28 -10.35 18.41
CA PHE A 121 -10.53 -9.64 18.62
C PHE A 121 -10.97 -8.89 17.34
N LEU A 122 -10.07 -8.12 16.72
CA LEU A 122 -10.38 -7.38 15.49
C LEU A 122 -10.68 -8.31 14.31
N GLU A 123 -9.95 -9.40 14.18
CA GLU A 123 -10.20 -10.42 13.15
C GLU A 123 -11.59 -11.06 13.33
N THR A 124 -11.96 -11.40 14.56
CA THR A 124 -13.27 -11.98 14.86
C THR A 124 -14.39 -11.00 14.53
N ILE A 125 -14.22 -9.71 14.86
CA ILE A 125 -15.18 -8.67 14.52
C ILE A 125 -15.30 -8.52 13.00
N LEU A 126 -14.19 -8.39 12.28
CA LEU A 126 -14.21 -8.27 10.83
C LEU A 126 -14.94 -9.45 10.17
N LYS A 127 -14.64 -10.67 10.60
CA LYS A 127 -15.31 -11.89 10.09
C LYS A 127 -16.81 -11.94 10.47
N SER A 128 -17.24 -11.22 11.50
CA SER A 128 -18.65 -11.10 11.89
C SER A 128 -19.39 -9.95 11.20
N GLU A 129 -18.68 -8.92 10.75
CA GLU A 129 -19.28 -7.78 10.04
C GLU A 129 -19.73 -8.18 8.64
N THR A 130 -20.93 -7.77 8.30
CA THR A 130 -21.53 -7.97 6.98
C THR A 130 -22.08 -6.64 6.48
N PHE A 131 -21.70 -6.24 5.28
CA PHE A 131 -22.16 -5.00 4.65
C PHE A 131 -23.04 -5.33 3.45
N LYS A 132 -24.07 -4.52 3.22
CA LYS A 132 -24.86 -4.61 1.98
C LYS A 132 -24.18 -3.85 0.85
N MET A 133 -24.41 -4.28 -0.38
CA MET A 133 -23.96 -3.54 -1.55
C MET A 133 -24.52 -2.13 -1.56
N GLY A 134 -23.65 -1.11 -1.57
CA GLY A 134 -24.01 0.31 -1.49
C GLY A 134 -24.08 0.89 -0.08
N GLU A 135 -23.88 0.09 0.97
CA GLU A 135 -23.88 0.52 2.36
C GLU A 135 -22.48 0.98 2.79
N GLY A 136 -22.36 2.23 3.24
CA GLY A 136 -21.10 2.82 3.64
C GLY A 136 -20.07 2.85 2.52
N LEU A 137 -18.83 3.19 2.86
CA LEU A 137 -17.72 3.25 1.87
C LEU A 137 -17.47 1.91 1.19
N ILE A 138 -17.38 0.84 1.97
CA ILE A 138 -17.08 -0.52 1.47
C ILE A 138 -18.15 -0.97 0.47
N GLY A 139 -19.44 -0.81 0.82
CA GLY A 139 -20.54 -1.18 -0.06
C GLY A 139 -20.64 -0.31 -1.31
N GLN A 140 -20.32 0.99 -1.22
CA GLN A 140 -20.30 1.90 -2.36
C GLN A 140 -19.20 1.55 -3.35
N VAL A 141 -17.97 1.28 -2.89
CA VAL A 141 -16.86 0.83 -3.73
C VAL A 141 -17.21 -0.48 -4.42
N ALA A 142 -17.76 -1.44 -3.69
CA ALA A 142 -18.17 -2.72 -4.25
C ALA A 142 -19.27 -2.59 -5.31
N LYS A 143 -20.25 -1.71 -5.09
CA LYS A 143 -21.35 -1.45 -6.02
C LYS A 143 -20.88 -0.72 -7.28
N SER A 144 -20.09 0.33 -7.11
CA SER A 144 -19.61 1.16 -8.23
C SER A 144 -18.48 0.49 -9.02
N ARG A 145 -17.77 -0.48 -8.43
CA ARG A 145 -16.53 -1.10 -8.95
C ARG A 145 -15.44 -0.08 -9.28
N ARG A 146 -15.42 1.05 -8.58
CA ARG A 146 -14.43 2.11 -8.76
C ARG A 146 -13.69 2.33 -7.45
N ALA A 147 -12.37 2.40 -7.52
CA ALA A 147 -11.54 2.76 -6.38
C ALA A 147 -11.89 4.19 -5.91
N GLN A 148 -11.89 4.39 -4.60
CA GLN A 148 -12.07 5.69 -3.95
C GLN A 148 -10.87 5.96 -3.05
N LEU A 149 -10.36 7.18 -3.10
CA LEU A 149 -9.33 7.68 -2.21
C LEU A 149 -9.95 8.76 -1.31
N ILE A 150 -9.91 8.53 -0.01
CA ILE A 150 -10.40 9.47 1.01
C ILE A 150 -9.16 10.09 1.65
N ALA A 151 -8.95 11.37 1.40
CA ALA A 151 -7.78 12.09 1.90
C ALA A 151 -7.85 12.35 3.42
N ASP A 152 -9.05 12.56 3.95
CA ASP A 152 -9.31 12.79 5.37
C ASP A 152 -10.56 12.03 5.80
N ALA A 153 -10.36 10.88 6.43
CA ALA A 153 -11.46 10.04 6.92
C ALA A 153 -12.22 10.66 8.10
N GLY A 154 -11.66 11.65 8.78
CA GLY A 154 -12.33 12.36 9.87
C GLY A 154 -13.31 13.44 9.38
N ALA A 155 -13.15 13.89 8.15
CA ALA A 155 -14.02 14.87 7.51
C ALA A 155 -15.06 14.25 6.57
N ASP A 156 -14.95 12.93 6.32
CA ASP A 156 -15.90 12.19 5.49
C ASP A 156 -17.18 11.88 6.31
N PRO A 157 -18.40 12.19 5.82
CA PRO A 157 -19.65 12.05 6.58
C PRO A 157 -20.09 10.60 6.85
#